data_c2d80000534826274ac1d9ca25e861ce
#
_entry.id   c2d80000534826274ac1d9ca25e861ce
#
_cell.length_a   1.000
_cell.length_b   1.000
_cell.length_c   1.000
_cell.angle_alpha   90.00
_cell.angle_beta   90.00
_cell.angle_gamma   90.00
#
_symmetry.space_group_name_H-M   'P 1'
#
loop_
_entity.id
_entity.type
_entity.pdbx_description
1 polymer ?
#
loop_
_entity_poly.entity_id
_entity_poly.type
_entity_poly.pdbx_seq_one_letter_code
_entity_poly.pdbx_strand_id
1 'polypeptide(L)'
;MPDYGHDLIFGSFLTPANTAPQEVVRLAKAVETAGLDLVTFQDHPYQPGLLDAWTLMSYVAAQTERVHISGNVVNLPLRPPAVLARAAASLDLLSGGRFELGLGAGAFWEAIEAMGGRRLTPGQAVQALSEAIDVIRGVWDTGNKARLRVEGEFHRVDGAKRGPAPAHDIGIWLGAYRPRMLRLTGAKADGWLPSLSYMSGLDQLAESNSVIDGAAHQAGRAPAEIRRLLNIGGTFGPSVSDRLLHGPPDQWVEQLATLTLDHGFSGYILQSDTLLDIMRFGQEVAPALRALTIAERA
;
A
#
# COMPACT_ATOMS: atom_id res chain seq x y z
N MET A 1 -16.59 -6.94 14.70
CA MET A 1 -16.45 -5.51 14.56
C MET A 1 -16.29 -5.17 13.12
N PRO A 2 -16.87 -4.73 12.38
CA PRO A 2 -15.83 -4.56 11.57
C PRO A 2 -15.71 -3.45 10.66
N ASP A 3 -16.60 -2.66 10.42
CA ASP A 3 -16.37 -1.43 9.70
C ASP A 3 -15.68 -0.39 10.61
N TYR A 4 -14.51 0.11 10.16
CA TYR A 4 -13.75 1.15 10.88
C TYR A 4 -14.16 2.57 10.47
N GLY A 5 -15.15 2.74 9.59
CA GLY A 5 -15.72 4.03 9.21
C GLY A 5 -14.89 4.84 8.21
N HIS A 6 -13.88 4.24 7.58
CA HIS A 6 -13.06 4.95 6.59
C HIS A 6 -13.80 5.16 5.27
N ASP A 7 -13.55 6.30 4.61
CA ASP A 7 -13.93 6.48 3.21
C ASP A 7 -13.26 5.46 2.31
N LEU A 8 -13.98 4.96 1.30
CA LEU A 8 -13.47 3.95 0.40
C LEU A 8 -12.45 4.53 -0.59
N ILE A 9 -11.31 3.83 -0.72
CA ILE A 9 -10.27 4.09 -1.72
C ILE A 9 -10.29 2.98 -2.76
N PHE A 10 -10.30 3.35 -4.02
CA PHE A 10 -10.21 2.40 -5.14
C PHE A 10 -8.95 2.66 -5.95
N GLY A 11 -8.22 1.62 -6.27
CA GLY A 11 -6.97 1.74 -7.00
C GLY A 11 -6.74 0.63 -8.01
N SER A 12 -5.65 0.76 -8.74
CA SER A 12 -5.13 -0.28 -9.62
C SER A 12 -3.69 -0.60 -9.29
N PHE A 13 -3.34 -1.88 -9.34
CA PHE A 13 -2.00 -2.41 -9.23
C PHE A 13 -1.50 -2.80 -10.61
N LEU A 14 -0.64 -1.97 -11.19
CA LEU A 14 -0.11 -2.14 -12.52
C LEU A 14 1.26 -2.83 -12.51
N THR A 15 1.49 -3.73 -13.45
CA THR A 15 2.81 -4.33 -13.66
C THR A 15 3.76 -3.31 -14.29
N PRO A 16 4.90 -2.97 -13.67
CA PRO A 16 5.85 -2.00 -14.21
C PRO A 16 6.74 -2.61 -15.28
N ALA A 17 6.15 -3.19 -16.33
CA ALA A 17 6.86 -3.90 -17.39
C ALA A 17 7.74 -2.96 -18.23
N ASN A 18 9.03 -3.32 -18.41
CA ASN A 18 9.97 -2.52 -19.19
C ASN A 18 9.90 -2.75 -20.71
N THR A 19 9.18 -3.78 -21.15
CA THR A 19 8.97 -4.08 -22.57
C THR A 19 8.03 -3.09 -23.26
N ALA A 20 7.15 -2.42 -22.48
CA ALA A 20 6.21 -1.42 -22.99
C ALA A 20 6.03 -0.28 -21.96
N PRO A 21 7.07 0.52 -21.67
CA PRO A 21 7.05 1.49 -20.56
C PRO A 21 5.99 2.58 -20.73
N GLN A 22 5.72 3.00 -21.98
CA GLN A 22 4.68 4.00 -22.24
C GLN A 22 3.27 3.46 -22.06
N GLU A 23 3.06 2.16 -22.22
CA GLU A 23 1.79 1.51 -21.92
C GLU A 23 1.48 1.53 -20.44
N VAL A 24 2.47 1.29 -19.58
CA VAL A 24 2.31 1.40 -18.12
C VAL A 24 1.86 2.82 -17.72
N VAL A 25 2.49 3.85 -18.31
CA VAL A 25 2.11 5.25 -18.08
C VAL A 25 0.70 5.54 -18.60
N ARG A 26 0.35 5.00 -19.78
CA ARG A 26 -0.99 5.15 -20.37
C ARG A 26 -2.06 4.53 -19.47
N LEU A 27 -1.80 3.35 -18.91
CA LEU A 27 -2.70 2.69 -17.97
C LEU A 27 -2.82 3.48 -16.65
N ALA A 28 -1.73 4.05 -16.12
CA ALA A 28 -1.77 4.92 -14.96
C ALA A 28 -2.67 6.16 -15.17
N LYS A 29 -2.60 6.77 -16.36
CA LYS A 29 -3.53 7.84 -16.75
C LYS A 29 -4.97 7.34 -16.88
N ALA A 30 -5.16 6.12 -17.37
CA ALA A 30 -6.49 5.52 -17.46
C ALA A 30 -7.10 5.25 -16.09
N VAL A 31 -6.29 4.87 -15.07
CA VAL A 31 -6.72 4.77 -13.67
C VAL A 31 -7.34 6.10 -13.20
N GLU A 32 -6.66 7.21 -13.48
CA GLU A 32 -7.17 8.55 -13.16
C GLU A 32 -8.44 8.89 -13.93
N THR A 33 -8.48 8.59 -15.22
CA THR A 33 -9.66 8.83 -16.07
C THR A 33 -10.86 7.98 -15.68
N ALA A 34 -10.62 6.76 -15.20
CA ALA A 34 -11.67 5.86 -14.70
C ALA A 34 -12.29 6.34 -13.36
N GLY A 35 -11.76 7.39 -12.74
CA GLY A 35 -12.24 7.91 -11.47
C GLY A 35 -11.69 7.16 -10.24
N LEU A 36 -10.67 6.32 -10.41
CA LEU A 36 -10.00 5.66 -9.31
C LEU A 36 -9.08 6.65 -8.55
N ASP A 37 -8.79 6.33 -7.29
CA ASP A 37 -8.09 7.21 -6.35
C ASP A 37 -6.59 6.93 -6.29
N LEU A 38 -6.15 5.69 -6.63
CA LEU A 38 -4.80 5.22 -6.35
C LEU A 38 -4.24 4.38 -7.50
N VAL A 39 -2.98 4.59 -7.87
CA VAL A 39 -2.20 3.69 -8.71
C VAL A 39 -1.00 3.17 -7.95
N THR A 40 -0.75 1.86 -8.03
CA THR A 40 0.35 1.22 -7.32
C THR A 40 1.20 0.36 -8.23
N PHE A 41 2.49 0.20 -7.84
CA PHE A 41 3.48 -0.58 -8.57
C PHE A 41 4.29 -1.45 -7.62
N GLN A 42 4.60 -2.69 -8.04
CA GLN A 42 5.53 -3.55 -7.30
C GLN A 42 6.97 -3.03 -7.41
N ASP A 43 7.74 -3.15 -6.33
CA ASP A 43 9.16 -2.79 -6.30
C ASP A 43 10.03 -4.05 -6.15
N HIS A 44 10.39 -4.63 -7.30
CA HIS A 44 11.30 -5.76 -7.40
C HIS A 44 12.54 -5.39 -8.20
N PRO A 45 13.50 -4.62 -7.64
CA PRO A 45 14.66 -4.08 -8.37
C PRO A 45 15.55 -5.15 -9.00
N TYR A 46 15.47 -6.38 -8.50
CA TYR A 46 16.17 -7.56 -9.00
C TYR A 46 15.50 -8.24 -10.20
N GLN A 47 14.35 -7.78 -10.64
CA GLN A 47 13.63 -8.34 -11.78
C GLN A 47 13.98 -7.55 -13.05
N PRO A 48 14.76 -8.13 -13.99
CA PRO A 48 15.24 -7.39 -15.16
C PRO A 48 14.14 -7.03 -16.16
N GLY A 49 12.97 -7.67 -16.08
CA GLY A 49 11.80 -7.36 -16.91
C GLY A 49 10.96 -6.18 -16.41
N LEU A 50 11.32 -5.58 -15.27
CA LEU A 50 10.56 -4.49 -14.66
C LEU A 50 11.35 -3.18 -14.70
N LEU A 51 10.62 -2.07 -14.76
CA LEU A 51 11.14 -0.73 -14.50
C LEU A 51 11.46 -0.58 -13.01
N ASP A 52 12.44 0.27 -12.66
CA ASP A 52 12.60 0.72 -11.28
C ASP A 52 11.34 1.45 -10.82
N ALA A 53 10.74 0.93 -9.74
CA ALA A 53 9.45 1.42 -9.29
C ALA A 53 9.50 2.88 -8.83
N TRP A 54 10.61 3.33 -8.21
CA TRP A 54 10.74 4.70 -7.74
C TRP A 54 10.80 5.70 -8.89
N THR A 55 11.58 5.38 -9.93
CA THR A 55 11.67 6.16 -11.16
C THR A 55 10.32 6.23 -11.85
N LEU A 56 9.61 5.09 -11.97
CA LEU A 56 8.29 5.03 -12.58
C LEU A 56 7.26 5.86 -11.80
N MET A 57 7.20 5.72 -10.47
CA MET A 57 6.28 6.49 -9.63
C MET A 57 6.50 8.00 -9.79
N SER A 58 7.76 8.44 -9.83
CA SER A 58 8.11 9.85 -10.03
C SER A 58 7.66 10.36 -11.40
N TYR A 59 7.83 9.53 -12.43
CA TYR A 59 7.41 9.88 -13.79
C TYR A 59 5.87 9.92 -13.92
N VAL A 60 5.16 8.94 -13.34
CA VAL A 60 3.70 8.89 -13.32
C VAL A 60 3.13 10.08 -12.53
N ALA A 61 3.74 10.46 -11.42
CA ALA A 61 3.33 11.65 -10.66
C ALA A 61 3.33 12.93 -11.50
N ALA A 62 4.33 13.07 -12.39
CA ALA A 62 4.43 14.20 -13.31
C ALA A 62 3.46 14.11 -14.51
N GLN A 63 2.83 12.96 -14.74
CA GLN A 63 1.93 12.70 -15.85
C GLN A 63 0.45 12.63 -15.45
N THR A 64 0.15 12.74 -14.16
CA THR A 64 -1.19 12.67 -13.56
C THR A 64 -1.42 13.88 -12.65
N GLU A 65 -2.68 14.20 -12.36
CA GLU A 65 -3.04 15.40 -11.60
C GLU A 65 -3.75 15.09 -10.28
N ARG A 66 -4.48 13.97 -10.18
CA ARG A 66 -5.38 13.66 -9.08
C ARG A 66 -5.05 12.34 -8.36
N VAL A 67 -4.72 11.30 -9.14
CA VAL A 67 -4.53 9.95 -8.59
C VAL A 67 -3.33 9.91 -7.63
N HIS A 68 -3.52 9.29 -6.47
CA HIS A 68 -2.44 8.99 -5.53
C HIS A 68 -1.54 7.89 -6.08
N ILE A 69 -0.31 7.84 -5.60
CA ILE A 69 0.71 6.92 -6.10
C ILE A 69 1.38 6.23 -4.92
N SER A 70 1.57 4.91 -5.00
CA SER A 70 2.26 4.16 -3.96
C SER A 70 3.07 3.00 -4.54
N GLY A 71 4.16 2.64 -3.86
CA GLY A 71 4.74 1.31 -4.04
C GLY A 71 3.87 0.24 -3.37
N ASN A 72 3.79 -0.95 -3.98
CA ASN A 72 2.98 -2.06 -3.47
C ASN A 72 3.79 -3.37 -3.45
N VAL A 73 4.78 -3.51 -2.59
CA VAL A 73 5.28 -2.49 -1.66
C VAL A 73 6.75 -2.19 -1.95
N VAL A 74 7.25 -1.02 -1.54
CA VAL A 74 8.68 -0.63 -1.69
C VAL A 74 9.59 -1.62 -0.96
N ASN A 75 10.66 -2.04 -1.61
CA ASN A 75 11.63 -3.00 -1.09
C ASN A 75 12.63 -2.30 -0.15
N LEU A 76 12.33 -2.27 1.15
CA LEU A 76 13.18 -1.63 2.15
C LEU A 76 14.62 -2.14 2.17
N PRO A 77 14.93 -3.47 2.07
CA PRO A 77 16.30 -3.95 2.13
C PRO A 77 17.28 -3.35 1.12
N LEU A 78 16.77 -2.82 0.01
CA LEU A 78 17.57 -2.17 -1.03
C LEU A 78 17.49 -0.63 -1.00
N ARG A 79 16.83 -0.04 0.01
CA ARG A 79 16.63 1.41 0.12
C ARG A 79 16.94 1.92 1.53
N PRO A 80 18.03 2.66 1.75
CA PRO A 80 18.34 3.24 3.06
C PRO A 80 17.19 4.13 3.57
N PRO A 81 16.65 3.90 4.80
CA PRO A 81 15.39 4.52 5.23
C PRO A 81 15.45 6.05 5.33
N ALA A 82 16.59 6.66 5.70
CA ALA A 82 16.71 8.12 5.73
C ALA A 82 16.70 8.74 4.32
N VAL A 83 17.25 8.04 3.32
CA VAL A 83 17.21 8.47 1.92
C VAL A 83 15.81 8.27 1.36
N LEU A 84 15.19 7.12 1.67
CA LEU A 84 13.82 6.82 1.29
C LEU A 84 12.83 7.85 1.83
N ALA A 85 12.98 8.25 3.11
CA ALA A 85 12.15 9.30 3.72
C ALA A 85 12.23 10.63 2.97
N ARG A 86 13.44 11.04 2.56
CA ARG A 86 13.62 12.27 1.78
C ARG A 86 13.04 12.16 0.38
N ALA A 87 13.21 11.03 -0.26
CA ALA A 87 12.66 10.77 -1.59
C ALA A 87 11.11 10.79 -1.53
N ALA A 88 10.52 10.14 -0.52
CA ALA A 88 9.07 10.12 -0.29
C ALA A 88 8.49 11.53 -0.07
N ALA A 89 9.06 12.30 0.85
CA ALA A 89 8.63 13.68 1.09
C ALA A 89 8.84 14.59 -0.14
N SER A 90 9.90 14.36 -0.93
CA SER A 90 10.13 15.13 -2.15
C SER A 90 9.11 14.80 -3.24
N LEU A 91 8.79 13.50 -3.42
CA LEU A 91 7.78 13.07 -4.38
C LEU A 91 6.39 13.58 -3.97
N ASP A 92 6.09 13.56 -2.69
CA ASP A 92 4.86 14.10 -2.14
C ASP A 92 4.71 15.61 -2.39
N LEU A 93 5.75 16.39 -2.10
CA LEU A 93 5.79 17.82 -2.40
C LEU A 93 5.62 18.13 -3.90
N LEU A 94 6.32 17.38 -4.76
CA LEU A 94 6.27 17.56 -6.22
C LEU A 94 4.92 17.15 -6.82
N SER A 95 4.26 16.18 -6.22
CA SER A 95 2.94 15.71 -6.64
C SER A 95 1.78 16.49 -6.01
N GLY A 96 2.04 17.38 -5.06
CA GLY A 96 1.00 18.14 -4.36
C GLY A 96 0.23 17.30 -3.34
N GLY A 97 0.90 16.42 -2.60
CA GLY A 97 0.30 15.61 -1.55
C GLY A 97 -0.35 14.31 -2.05
N ARG A 98 0.18 13.68 -3.11
CA ARG A 98 -0.41 12.48 -3.72
C ARG A 98 0.45 11.22 -3.57
N PHE A 99 1.39 11.17 -2.64
CA PHE A 99 2.25 10.00 -2.45
C PHE A 99 1.96 9.31 -1.13
N GLU A 100 1.79 7.99 -1.18
CA GLU A 100 1.68 7.11 -0.01
C GLU A 100 2.82 6.11 0.02
N LEU A 101 3.29 5.70 1.20
CA LEU A 101 4.43 4.81 1.33
C LEU A 101 4.01 3.38 1.69
N GLY A 102 3.72 2.57 0.66
CA GLY A 102 3.64 1.13 0.85
C GLY A 102 5.03 0.54 1.07
N LEU A 103 5.28 -0.17 2.18
CA LEU A 103 6.61 -0.59 2.60
C LEU A 103 6.64 -2.07 2.98
N GLY A 104 7.67 -2.79 2.52
CA GLY A 104 7.88 -4.21 2.77
C GLY A 104 9.21 -4.52 3.45
N ALA A 105 9.20 -5.54 4.33
CA ALA A 105 10.39 -6.00 5.04
C ALA A 105 11.40 -6.77 4.16
N GLY A 106 11.02 -7.07 2.91
CA GLY A 106 11.78 -7.97 2.03
C GLY A 106 11.27 -9.42 2.08
N ALA A 107 11.38 -10.13 0.96
CA ALA A 107 10.92 -11.51 0.83
C ALA A 107 11.88 -12.39 0.00
N PHE A 108 12.36 -11.93 -1.11
CA PHE A 108 13.20 -12.68 -2.07
C PHE A 108 14.69 -12.46 -1.73
N TRP A 109 15.12 -13.04 -0.61
CA TRP A 109 16.43 -12.73 -0.02
C TRP A 109 17.63 -13.06 -0.90
N GLU A 110 17.58 -14.14 -1.69
CA GLU A 110 18.66 -14.48 -2.64
C GLU A 110 18.84 -13.40 -3.70
N ALA A 111 17.72 -12.90 -4.22
CA ALA A 111 17.74 -11.83 -5.21
C ALA A 111 18.15 -10.47 -4.60
N ILE A 112 17.75 -10.20 -3.37
CA ILE A 112 18.16 -9.02 -2.60
C ILE A 112 19.68 -9.04 -2.36
N GLU A 113 20.24 -10.20 -1.97
CA GLU A 113 21.70 -10.35 -1.80
C GLU A 113 22.46 -10.18 -3.12
N ALA A 114 21.92 -10.73 -4.21
CA ALA A 114 22.52 -10.57 -5.54
C ALA A 114 22.59 -9.09 -5.98
N MET A 115 21.72 -8.24 -5.47
CA MET A 115 21.74 -6.78 -5.68
C MET A 115 22.57 -6.02 -4.62
N GLY A 116 23.29 -6.73 -3.75
CA GLY A 116 24.13 -6.13 -2.71
C GLY A 116 23.42 -5.83 -1.41
N GLY A 117 22.15 -6.23 -1.25
CA GLY A 117 21.41 -6.10 0.00
C GLY A 117 21.87 -7.13 1.04
N ARG A 118 21.68 -6.81 2.32
CA ARG A 118 22.00 -7.72 3.41
C ARG A 118 20.84 -8.72 3.61
N ARG A 119 21.13 -10.02 3.63
CA ARG A 119 20.14 -11.04 4.04
C ARG A 119 19.82 -10.92 5.51
N LEU A 120 18.54 -10.94 5.84
CA LEU A 120 18.03 -10.94 7.20
C LEU A 120 17.17 -12.19 7.43
N THR A 121 17.17 -12.68 8.67
CA THR A 121 16.16 -13.64 9.10
C THR A 121 14.79 -12.97 9.20
N PRO A 122 13.67 -13.73 9.19
CA PRO A 122 12.34 -13.12 9.30
C PRO A 122 12.15 -12.22 10.52
N GLY A 123 12.76 -12.59 11.66
CA GLY A 123 12.70 -11.77 12.87
C GLY A 123 13.49 -10.47 12.76
N GLN A 124 14.68 -10.55 12.17
CA GLN A 124 15.54 -9.38 11.90
C GLN A 124 14.90 -8.43 10.89
N ALA A 125 14.25 -8.97 9.85
CA ALA A 125 13.56 -8.14 8.85
C ALA A 125 12.41 -7.33 9.45
N VAL A 126 11.64 -7.90 10.38
CA VAL A 126 10.59 -7.17 11.12
C VAL A 126 11.20 -6.08 12.00
N GLN A 127 12.29 -6.36 12.70
CA GLN A 127 12.99 -5.38 13.52
C GLN A 127 13.57 -4.24 12.67
N ALA A 128 14.24 -4.57 11.57
CA ALA A 128 14.77 -3.58 10.63
C ALA A 128 13.66 -2.67 10.06
N LEU A 129 12.50 -3.25 9.71
CA LEU A 129 11.35 -2.46 9.25
C LEU A 129 10.82 -1.54 10.36
N SER A 130 10.73 -2.03 11.60
CA SER A 130 10.31 -1.20 12.74
C SER A 130 11.23 0.00 12.95
N GLU A 131 12.55 -0.22 12.91
CA GLU A 131 13.55 0.85 13.03
C GLU A 131 13.50 1.81 11.82
N ALA A 132 13.25 1.29 10.63
CA ALA A 132 13.10 2.11 9.43
C ALA A 132 11.92 3.06 9.51
N ILE A 133 10.78 2.62 10.05
CA ILE A 133 9.61 3.47 10.29
C ILE A 133 9.98 4.62 11.24
N ASP A 134 10.72 4.34 12.32
CA ASP A 134 11.17 5.38 13.27
C ASP A 134 12.11 6.39 12.59
N VAL A 135 13.03 5.92 11.74
CA VAL A 135 13.90 6.80 10.94
C VAL A 135 13.09 7.66 9.97
N ILE A 136 12.14 7.06 9.24
CA ILE A 136 11.31 7.74 8.23
C ILE A 136 10.49 8.85 8.90
N ARG A 137 9.72 8.51 9.94
CA ARG A 137 8.92 9.48 10.68
C ARG A 137 9.80 10.55 11.33
N GLY A 138 10.97 10.14 11.86
CA GLY A 138 11.95 11.06 12.42
C GLY A 138 12.51 12.05 11.39
N VAL A 139 12.71 11.67 10.13
CA VAL A 139 13.11 12.60 9.06
C VAL A 139 11.99 13.57 8.74
N TRP A 140 10.73 13.12 8.69
CA TRP A 140 9.57 13.95 8.38
C TRP A 140 9.16 14.92 9.49
N ASP A 141 9.53 14.63 10.75
CA ASP A 141 9.24 15.47 11.92
C ASP A 141 10.09 16.75 11.93
N THR A 142 9.73 17.72 11.11
CA THR A 142 10.43 19.01 11.01
C THR A 142 10.06 20.00 12.12
N GLY A 143 9.03 19.69 12.91
CA GLY A 143 8.69 20.44 14.12
C GLY A 143 9.79 20.34 15.18
N ASN A 144 10.43 19.20 15.27
CA ASN A 144 11.56 18.95 16.16
C ASN A 144 12.86 19.54 15.56
N LYS A 145 13.43 20.54 16.22
CA LYS A 145 14.66 21.22 15.77
C LYS A 145 15.95 20.45 16.10
N ALA A 146 15.88 19.44 16.95
CA ALA A 146 17.02 18.59 17.25
C ALA A 146 17.40 17.71 16.05
N ARG A 147 18.69 17.44 15.90
CA ARG A 147 19.16 16.49 14.89
C ARG A 147 18.62 15.09 15.19
N LEU A 148 18.24 14.38 14.14
CA LEU A 148 17.74 13.01 14.25
C LEU A 148 18.87 12.07 14.72
N ARG A 149 18.59 11.32 15.77
CA ARG A 149 19.39 10.21 16.24
C ARG A 149 18.49 8.99 16.43
N VAL A 150 18.85 7.89 15.81
CA VAL A 150 18.22 6.57 15.95
C VAL A 150 19.35 5.57 16.12
N GLU A 151 19.36 4.86 17.24
CA GLU A 151 20.35 3.84 17.55
C GLU A 151 19.69 2.45 17.45
N GLY A 152 19.42 2.00 16.24
CA GLY A 152 18.90 0.68 15.98
C GLY A 152 20.01 -0.34 15.72
N GLU A 153 19.64 -1.62 15.76
CA GLU A 153 20.52 -2.74 15.40
C GLU A 153 20.78 -2.79 13.88
N PHE A 154 19.78 -2.43 13.09
CA PHE A 154 19.81 -2.50 11.63
C PHE A 154 19.94 -1.14 10.97
N HIS A 155 19.38 -0.10 11.57
CA HIS A 155 19.42 1.26 11.05
C HIS A 155 19.91 2.24 12.11
N ARG A 156 21.07 2.82 11.83
CA ARG A 156 21.66 3.87 12.69
C ARG A 156 21.67 5.20 11.95
N VAL A 157 21.14 6.23 12.61
CA VAL A 157 21.22 7.62 12.15
C VAL A 157 21.81 8.46 13.29
N ASP A 158 22.91 9.14 13.02
CA ASP A 158 23.59 9.95 14.04
C ASP A 158 23.76 11.40 13.56
N GLY A 159 22.86 12.26 14.00
CA GLY A 159 22.93 13.69 13.77
C GLY A 159 22.45 14.16 12.40
N ALA A 160 21.61 13.39 11.69
CA ALA A 160 21.04 13.83 10.44
C ALA A 160 20.10 15.05 10.63
N LYS A 161 20.08 15.91 9.63
CA LYS A 161 19.09 16.99 9.57
C LYS A 161 17.73 16.41 9.16
N ARG A 162 16.66 16.86 9.82
CA ARG A 162 15.28 16.49 9.47
C ARG A 162 14.82 17.21 8.21
N GLY A 163 13.75 16.74 7.59
CA GLY A 163 13.11 17.31 6.42
C GLY A 163 13.63 16.79 5.06
N PRO A 164 12.96 17.19 3.97
CA PRO A 164 11.81 18.10 4.02
C PRO A 164 10.61 17.48 4.75
N ALA A 165 9.69 18.31 5.23
CA ALA A 165 8.35 17.85 5.61
C ALA A 165 7.60 17.48 4.33
N PRO A 166 6.81 16.40 4.32
CA PRO A 166 5.90 16.12 3.21
C PRO A 166 4.79 17.18 3.12
N ALA A 167 4.09 17.23 1.99
CA ALA A 167 2.98 18.14 1.74
C ALA A 167 1.72 17.74 2.52
N HIS A 168 1.55 16.44 2.79
CA HIS A 168 0.49 15.91 3.65
C HIS A 168 1.07 14.86 4.62
N ASP A 169 0.24 14.28 5.47
CA ASP A 169 0.63 13.22 6.38
C ASP A 169 0.68 11.89 5.62
N ILE A 170 1.86 11.57 5.05
CA ILE A 170 2.07 10.36 4.24
C ILE A 170 1.77 9.11 5.09
N GLY A 171 0.80 8.32 4.67
CA GLY A 171 0.51 7.04 5.30
C GLY A 171 1.60 6.00 5.02
N ILE A 172 2.06 5.29 6.06
CA ILE A 172 2.95 4.14 5.93
C ILE A 172 2.10 2.87 5.95
N TRP A 173 2.01 2.18 4.81
CA TRP A 173 1.21 0.96 4.65
C TRP A 173 2.09 -0.27 4.56
N LEU A 174 1.80 -1.32 5.32
CA LEU A 174 2.63 -2.52 5.36
C LEU A 174 1.98 -3.72 4.66
N GLY A 175 2.74 -4.35 3.77
CA GLY A 175 2.46 -5.70 3.28
C GLY A 175 2.76 -6.73 4.36
N ALA A 176 1.75 -7.26 5.03
CA ALA A 176 1.91 -8.10 6.22
C ALA A 176 1.00 -9.34 6.17
N TYR A 177 1.56 -10.52 6.49
CA TYR A 177 0.83 -11.80 6.45
C TYR A 177 1.07 -12.66 7.70
N ARG A 178 2.13 -12.42 8.46
CA ARG A 178 2.52 -13.24 9.61
C ARG A 178 2.36 -12.46 10.91
N PRO A 179 2.12 -13.13 12.04
CA PRO A 179 1.74 -12.47 13.30
C PRO A 179 2.68 -11.35 13.75
N ARG A 180 4.01 -11.48 13.56
CA ARG A 180 4.96 -10.42 13.95
C ARG A 180 4.78 -9.17 13.08
N MET A 181 4.58 -9.33 11.76
CA MET A 181 4.33 -8.23 10.83
C MET A 181 2.97 -7.57 11.10
N LEU A 182 1.93 -8.37 11.37
CA LEU A 182 0.60 -7.86 11.73
C LEU A 182 0.65 -7.04 13.04
N ARG A 183 1.39 -7.51 14.06
CA ARG A 183 1.60 -6.72 15.28
C ARG A 183 2.36 -5.42 15.03
N LEU A 184 3.39 -5.44 14.17
CA LEU A 184 4.08 -4.20 13.78
C LEU A 184 3.13 -3.24 13.05
N THR A 185 2.27 -3.75 12.17
CA THR A 185 1.25 -2.95 11.49
C THR A 185 0.35 -2.24 12.50
N GLY A 186 -0.23 -2.96 13.46
CA GLY A 186 -1.07 -2.36 14.50
C GLY A 186 -0.34 -1.34 15.37
N ALA A 187 0.91 -1.62 15.71
CA ALA A 187 1.68 -0.76 16.61
C ALA A 187 2.20 0.52 15.95
N LYS A 188 2.59 0.47 14.67
CA LYS A 188 3.36 1.57 14.05
C LYS A 188 2.88 2.03 12.67
N ALA A 189 2.12 1.24 11.93
CA ALA A 189 1.72 1.60 10.57
C ALA A 189 0.38 2.36 10.52
N ASP A 190 0.13 3.01 9.39
CA ASP A 190 -1.12 3.72 9.12
C ASP A 190 -2.06 2.89 8.22
N GLY A 191 -1.54 1.81 7.65
CA GLY A 191 -2.33 0.88 6.86
C GLY A 191 -1.78 -0.53 6.79
N TRP A 192 -2.70 -1.47 6.55
CA TRP A 192 -2.42 -2.86 6.23
C TRP A 192 -2.75 -3.11 4.76
N LEU A 193 -1.79 -3.61 4.00
CA LEU A 193 -1.87 -3.76 2.53
C LEU A 193 -1.51 -5.19 2.10
N PRO A 194 -2.37 -6.18 2.38
CA PRO A 194 -2.20 -7.56 1.91
C PRO A 194 -2.74 -7.76 0.49
N SER A 195 -2.39 -8.90 -0.11
CA SER A 195 -3.02 -9.41 -1.32
C SER A 195 -3.94 -10.58 -0.98
N LEU A 196 -5.17 -10.53 -1.46
CA LEU A 196 -6.18 -11.56 -1.22
C LEU A 196 -5.70 -12.93 -1.72
N SER A 197 -4.95 -12.97 -2.82
CA SER A 197 -4.39 -14.20 -3.41
C SER A 197 -3.39 -14.93 -2.51
N TYR A 198 -2.86 -14.30 -1.47
CA TYR A 198 -1.96 -14.91 -0.49
C TYR A 198 -2.68 -15.32 0.81
N MET A 199 -3.99 -15.11 0.87
CA MET A 199 -4.83 -15.51 1.99
C MET A 199 -5.50 -16.86 1.71
N SER A 200 -5.65 -17.67 2.73
CA SER A 200 -6.35 -18.96 2.63
C SER A 200 -7.88 -18.84 2.58
N GLY A 201 -8.41 -17.65 2.87
CA GLY A 201 -9.84 -17.35 2.88
C GLY A 201 -10.18 -16.14 3.74
N LEU A 202 -11.47 -15.83 3.84
CA LEU A 202 -11.96 -14.68 4.61
C LEU A 202 -11.70 -14.81 6.11
N ASP A 203 -11.69 -16.03 6.66
CA ASP A 203 -11.39 -16.27 8.07
C ASP A 203 -9.98 -15.77 8.44
N GLN A 204 -9.00 -15.97 7.55
CA GLN A 204 -7.64 -15.46 7.79
C GLN A 204 -7.59 -13.93 7.78
N LEU A 205 -8.46 -13.25 7.03
CA LEU A 205 -8.57 -11.79 7.08
C LEU A 205 -9.08 -11.34 8.45
N ALA A 206 -10.12 -12.00 8.99
CA ALA A 206 -10.67 -11.70 10.31
C ALA A 206 -9.64 -11.95 11.43
N GLU A 207 -8.92 -13.08 11.39
CA GLU A 207 -7.83 -13.38 12.33
C GLU A 207 -6.72 -12.34 12.26
N SER A 208 -6.31 -11.94 11.06
CA SER A 208 -5.28 -10.93 10.86
C SER A 208 -5.69 -9.56 11.39
N ASN A 209 -6.94 -9.16 11.17
CA ASN A 209 -7.51 -7.93 11.76
C ASN A 209 -7.48 -7.97 13.28
N SER A 210 -7.87 -9.09 13.89
CA SER A 210 -7.83 -9.24 15.35
C SER A 210 -6.41 -9.07 15.92
N VAL A 211 -5.39 -9.57 15.23
CA VAL A 211 -3.98 -9.38 15.64
C VAL A 211 -3.55 -7.92 15.51
N ILE A 212 -3.95 -7.23 14.44
CA ILE A 212 -3.65 -5.81 14.21
C ILE A 212 -4.34 -4.96 15.28
N ASP A 213 -5.63 -5.19 15.53
CA ASP A 213 -6.42 -4.45 16.51
C ASP A 213 -5.87 -4.61 17.93
N GLY A 214 -5.55 -5.84 18.31
CA GLY A 214 -4.92 -6.12 19.60
C GLY A 214 -3.57 -5.41 19.78
N ALA A 215 -2.76 -5.35 18.72
CA ALA A 215 -1.49 -4.64 18.75
C ALA A 215 -1.65 -3.12 18.75
N ALA A 216 -2.66 -2.59 18.08
CA ALA A 216 -3.01 -1.17 18.12
C ALA A 216 -3.39 -0.75 19.55
N HIS A 217 -4.29 -1.48 20.19
CA HIS A 217 -4.68 -1.21 21.58
C HIS A 217 -3.47 -1.28 22.54
N GLN A 218 -2.59 -2.28 22.40
CA GLN A 218 -1.37 -2.39 23.20
C GLN A 218 -0.41 -1.20 23.01
N ALA A 219 -0.44 -0.59 21.82
CA ALA A 219 0.34 0.61 21.49
C ALA A 219 -0.37 1.93 21.85
N GLY A 220 -1.56 1.87 22.47
CA GLY A 220 -2.38 3.05 22.81
C GLY A 220 -3.03 3.73 21.61
N ARG A 221 -3.24 2.98 20.53
CA ARG A 221 -3.86 3.46 19.27
C ARG A 221 -5.27 2.88 19.12
N ALA A 222 -6.15 3.62 18.45
CA ALA A 222 -7.42 3.07 18.02
C ALA A 222 -7.25 2.20 16.76
N PRO A 223 -7.90 1.03 16.66
CA PRO A 223 -7.87 0.22 15.43
C PRO A 223 -8.31 0.98 14.17
N ALA A 224 -9.20 1.95 14.31
CA ALA A 224 -9.64 2.82 13.24
C ALA A 224 -8.56 3.82 12.74
N GLU A 225 -7.43 3.95 13.40
CA GLU A 225 -6.30 4.72 12.86
C GLU A 225 -5.54 3.96 11.77
N ILE A 226 -5.80 2.66 11.63
CA ILE A 226 -5.07 1.81 10.67
C ILE A 226 -6.05 1.42 9.55
N ARG A 227 -5.82 1.95 8.36
CA ARG A 227 -6.63 1.63 7.18
C ARG A 227 -6.40 0.19 6.72
N ARG A 228 -7.45 -0.49 6.31
CA ARG A 228 -7.40 -1.84 5.72
C ARG A 228 -7.53 -1.72 4.21
N LEU A 229 -6.41 -1.95 3.50
CA LEU A 229 -6.38 -2.00 2.04
C LEU A 229 -6.24 -3.46 1.61
N LEU A 230 -6.72 -3.79 0.42
CA LEU A 230 -6.67 -5.16 -0.10
C LEU A 230 -6.34 -5.15 -1.60
N ASN A 231 -5.25 -5.80 -1.97
CA ASN A 231 -5.03 -6.12 -3.37
C ASN A 231 -5.98 -7.25 -3.77
N ILE A 232 -6.79 -7.01 -4.76
CA ILE A 232 -7.80 -7.93 -5.27
C ILE A 232 -7.52 -8.28 -6.72
N GLY A 233 -7.88 -9.50 -7.10
CA GLY A 233 -7.87 -9.96 -8.48
C GLY A 233 -9.18 -10.69 -8.76
N GLY A 234 -9.57 -10.72 -10.02
CA GLY A 234 -10.80 -11.40 -10.43
C GLY A 234 -11.02 -11.27 -11.93
N THR A 235 -12.23 -11.59 -12.37
CA THR A 235 -12.61 -11.52 -13.79
C THR A 235 -14.02 -10.98 -13.93
N PHE A 236 -14.18 -9.90 -14.67
CA PHE A 236 -15.49 -9.42 -15.04
C PHE A 236 -16.12 -10.32 -16.12
N GLY A 237 -17.32 -10.80 -15.86
CA GLY A 237 -18.08 -11.67 -16.76
C GLY A 237 -19.57 -11.32 -16.76
N PRO A 238 -20.33 -11.85 -17.76
CA PRO A 238 -21.76 -11.55 -17.86
C PRO A 238 -22.64 -12.34 -16.89
N SER A 239 -22.12 -13.44 -16.31
CA SER A 239 -22.88 -14.35 -15.46
C SER A 239 -22.34 -14.40 -14.06
N VAL A 240 -23.22 -14.55 -13.07
CA VAL A 240 -22.90 -14.79 -11.66
C VAL A 240 -22.05 -16.06 -11.52
N SER A 241 -21.10 -16.04 -10.59
CA SER A 241 -20.18 -17.14 -10.31
C SER A 241 -20.07 -17.36 -8.80
N ASP A 242 -19.83 -18.59 -8.39
CA ASP A 242 -19.55 -18.95 -6.99
C ASP A 242 -18.14 -18.51 -6.53
N ARG A 243 -17.30 -18.09 -7.46
CA ARG A 243 -15.94 -17.61 -7.15
C ARG A 243 -15.98 -16.13 -6.77
N LEU A 244 -15.29 -15.80 -5.69
CA LEU A 244 -15.14 -14.42 -5.23
C LEU A 244 -14.52 -13.55 -6.33
N LEU A 245 -15.14 -12.39 -6.58
CA LEU A 245 -14.74 -11.40 -7.60
C LEU A 245 -14.63 -11.97 -9.04
N HIS A 246 -15.54 -12.90 -9.36
CA HIS A 246 -15.72 -13.43 -10.71
C HIS A 246 -17.20 -13.30 -11.07
N GLY A 247 -17.53 -12.43 -12.03
CA GLY A 247 -18.93 -12.22 -12.44
C GLY A 247 -19.21 -10.78 -12.86
N PRO A 248 -20.47 -10.39 -12.95
CA PRO A 248 -20.88 -9.03 -13.33
C PRO A 248 -20.49 -7.99 -12.25
N PRO A 249 -20.39 -6.70 -12.59
CA PRO A 249 -20.06 -5.63 -11.66
C PRO A 249 -20.90 -5.61 -10.39
N ASP A 250 -22.21 -5.87 -10.49
CA ASP A 250 -23.12 -5.88 -9.34
C ASP A 250 -22.72 -6.94 -8.31
N GLN A 251 -22.32 -8.13 -8.75
CA GLN A 251 -21.81 -9.19 -7.86
C GLN A 251 -20.51 -8.75 -7.16
N TRP A 252 -19.63 -8.01 -7.84
CA TRP A 252 -18.44 -7.44 -7.22
C TRP A 252 -18.81 -6.44 -6.12
N VAL A 253 -19.80 -5.60 -6.38
CA VAL A 253 -20.29 -4.62 -5.40
C VAL A 253 -20.78 -5.31 -4.12
N GLU A 254 -21.61 -6.34 -4.23
CA GLU A 254 -22.13 -7.11 -3.09
C GLU A 254 -20.99 -7.76 -2.29
N GLN A 255 -20.07 -8.41 -2.99
CA GLN A 255 -18.94 -9.10 -2.35
C GLN A 255 -17.95 -8.13 -1.69
N LEU A 256 -17.67 -6.99 -2.31
CA LEU A 256 -16.83 -5.94 -1.72
C LEU A 256 -17.53 -5.22 -0.57
N ALA A 257 -18.88 -5.09 -0.60
CA ALA A 257 -19.65 -4.56 0.52
C ALA A 257 -19.50 -5.47 1.76
N THR A 258 -19.58 -6.79 1.59
CA THR A 258 -19.31 -7.76 2.67
C THR A 258 -17.88 -7.57 3.22
N LEU A 259 -16.88 -7.43 2.35
CA LEU A 259 -15.49 -7.17 2.78
C LEU A 259 -15.34 -5.84 3.53
N THR A 260 -16.16 -4.84 3.19
CA THR A 260 -16.16 -3.55 3.88
C THR A 260 -16.84 -3.63 5.24
N LEU A 261 -18.09 -4.06 5.25
CA LEU A 261 -18.96 -3.99 6.43
C LEU A 261 -18.62 -5.06 7.48
N ASP A 262 -18.31 -6.29 7.02
CA ASP A 262 -18.07 -7.42 7.91
C ASP A 262 -16.59 -7.63 8.23
N HIS A 263 -15.68 -7.25 7.32
CA HIS A 263 -14.24 -7.45 7.46
C HIS A 263 -13.41 -6.16 7.57
N GLY A 264 -14.05 -4.97 7.48
CA GLY A 264 -13.44 -3.68 7.75
C GLY A 264 -12.48 -3.15 6.68
N PHE A 265 -12.50 -3.71 5.47
CA PHE A 265 -11.67 -3.20 4.38
C PHE A 265 -12.27 -1.92 3.79
N SER A 266 -11.40 -0.94 3.56
CA SER A 266 -11.79 0.37 3.02
C SER A 266 -10.94 0.79 1.82
N GLY A 267 -10.04 -0.06 1.34
CA GLY A 267 -9.25 0.19 0.14
C GLY A 267 -9.17 -1.07 -0.72
N TYR A 268 -9.53 -0.94 -1.99
CA TYR A 268 -9.52 -2.04 -2.96
C TYR A 268 -8.65 -1.69 -4.14
N ILE A 269 -7.59 -2.48 -4.37
CA ILE A 269 -6.58 -2.24 -5.39
C ILE A 269 -6.63 -3.39 -6.39
N LEU A 270 -7.21 -3.15 -7.56
CA LEU A 270 -7.40 -4.16 -8.61
C LEU A 270 -6.07 -4.50 -9.28
N GLN A 271 -5.69 -5.77 -9.24
CA GLN A 271 -4.55 -6.31 -9.99
C GLN A 271 -4.98 -6.59 -11.43
N SER A 272 -4.81 -5.62 -12.31
CA SER A 272 -5.10 -5.79 -13.74
C SER A 272 -4.31 -4.79 -14.57
N ASP A 273 -3.73 -5.28 -15.68
CA ASP A 273 -3.11 -4.47 -16.74
C ASP A 273 -4.07 -4.30 -17.94
N THR A 274 -5.36 -4.59 -17.77
CA THR A 274 -6.37 -4.50 -18.81
C THR A 274 -7.17 -3.21 -18.68
N LEU A 275 -7.11 -2.37 -19.71
CA LEU A 275 -7.84 -1.09 -19.71
C LEU A 275 -9.34 -1.28 -19.44
N LEU A 276 -9.95 -2.31 -20.03
CA LEU A 276 -11.38 -2.57 -19.83
C LEU A 276 -11.74 -2.87 -18.37
N ASP A 277 -10.92 -3.65 -17.67
CA ASP A 277 -11.16 -3.98 -16.26
C ASP A 277 -10.98 -2.74 -15.37
N ILE A 278 -9.95 -1.93 -15.63
CA ILE A 278 -9.71 -0.65 -14.94
C ILE A 278 -10.92 0.27 -15.08
N MET A 279 -11.43 0.42 -16.33
CA MET A 279 -12.58 1.29 -16.61
C MET A 279 -13.85 0.76 -15.92
N ARG A 280 -14.13 -0.55 -15.99
CA ARG A 280 -15.28 -1.16 -15.32
C ARG A 280 -15.21 -1.00 -13.80
N PHE A 281 -14.05 -1.29 -13.23
CA PHE A 281 -13.85 -1.15 -11.78
C PHE A 281 -14.09 0.28 -11.32
N GLY A 282 -13.56 1.27 -12.05
CA GLY A 282 -13.70 2.68 -11.71
C GLY A 282 -15.08 3.28 -11.99
N GLN A 283 -15.76 2.85 -13.06
CA GLN A 283 -17.00 3.47 -13.50
C GLN A 283 -18.27 2.73 -13.07
N GLU A 284 -18.18 1.41 -12.85
CA GLU A 284 -19.33 0.59 -12.50
C GLU A 284 -19.27 0.16 -11.02
N VAL A 285 -18.12 -0.38 -10.55
CA VAL A 285 -18.02 -0.95 -9.19
C VAL A 285 -17.78 0.13 -8.12
N ALA A 286 -16.79 0.98 -8.29
CA ALA A 286 -16.38 1.94 -7.26
C ALA A 286 -17.51 2.90 -6.83
N PRO A 287 -18.25 3.55 -7.75
CA PRO A 287 -19.34 4.46 -7.36
C PRO A 287 -20.52 3.73 -6.72
N ALA A 288 -20.87 2.53 -7.21
CA ALA A 288 -21.95 1.74 -6.68
C ALA A 288 -21.63 1.26 -5.24
N LEU A 289 -20.40 0.79 -4.99
CA LEU A 289 -19.99 0.38 -3.66
C LEU A 289 -19.94 1.57 -2.68
N ARG A 290 -19.47 2.73 -3.11
CA ARG A 290 -19.52 3.95 -2.27
C ARG A 290 -20.94 4.30 -1.87
N ALA A 291 -21.88 4.30 -2.84
CA ALA A 291 -23.28 4.60 -2.57
C ALA A 291 -23.92 3.59 -1.60
N LEU A 292 -23.65 2.29 -1.81
CA LEU A 292 -24.14 1.22 -0.93
C LEU A 292 -23.58 1.38 0.48
N THR A 293 -22.29 1.59 0.63
CA THR A 293 -21.64 1.71 1.95
C THR A 293 -22.15 2.95 2.71
N ILE A 294 -22.39 4.06 2.04
CA ILE A 294 -22.99 5.26 2.66
C ILE A 294 -24.41 4.94 3.17
N ALA A 295 -25.20 4.23 2.38
CA ALA A 295 -26.58 3.87 2.78
C ALA A 295 -26.61 2.90 3.97
N GLU A 296 -25.70 1.93 4.04
CA GLU A 296 -25.61 0.96 5.14
C GLU A 296 -25.06 1.57 6.44
N ARG A 297 -24.30 2.66 6.36
CA ARG A 297 -23.76 3.39 7.52
C ARG A 297 -24.70 4.45 8.08
N ALA A 298 -25.80 4.79 7.37
CA ALA A 298 -26.77 5.82 7.76
C ALA A 298 -27.79 5.30 8.77
#